data_e211458b4288bf9b551b4a5aebaf5ce1
#
_entry.id   e211458b4288bf9b551b4a5aebaf5ce1
#
_cell.length_a   1.000
_cell.length_b   1.000
_cell.length_c   1.000
_cell.angle_alpha   90.00
_cell.angle_beta   90.00
_cell.angle_gamma   90.00
#
_symmetry.space_group_name_H-M   'P 1'
#
loop_
_entity.id
_entity.type
_entity.pdbx_description
1 polymer ?
#
loop_
_entity_poly.entity_id
_entity_poly.type
_entity_poly.pdbx_seq_one_letter_code
_entity_poly.pdbx_strand_id
1 'polypeptide(L)'
;VNPAEEKKLILLVDDAPENIQVAHSILKQNYKTRIATSGAKALEQVKVSPTPDLILLDVMMPGMDGYEVCTRLKADPVTSDIPVIFLTAKTEVEDETRGFEVGAVDYIHKPFSPPVVLARVLTHVMLREARQNLAREKRMVDQLLDNMLPAAAVAELKTTGKVTPQRFERVAVLFLDLTGFTSYCDQHSPEEVITGLGDLFILFEECAKRHGLEKIKTLGDAFLATAGLLEPNADPLRSVIRCAMDIGEGARKIGPGWQVHSGAHLGPVMAGIVGRERFQFDIWGDTVNVAARLASAASPGTVAITQELSAGLDGVAITPRGAVELKGKGAVPLVEITPAS
;
A
#
# COMPACT_ATOMS: atom_id res chain seq x y z
N VAL A 1 1.93 15.54 26.62
CA VAL A 1 3.38 15.50 26.91
C VAL A 1 4.06 15.41 25.57
N ASN A 2 4.67 16.53 25.13
CA ASN A 2 5.46 16.60 23.92
C ASN A 2 6.64 15.62 24.08
N PRO A 3 6.87 14.63 23.22
CA PRO A 3 8.12 13.88 23.24
C PRO A 3 9.21 14.90 22.96
N ALA A 4 10.24 14.96 23.78
CA ALA A 4 11.38 15.85 23.63
C ALA A 4 11.89 15.70 22.19
N GLU A 5 11.78 16.77 21.38
CA GLU A 5 12.26 16.79 20.01
C GLU A 5 13.74 16.39 20.03
N GLU A 6 14.03 15.24 19.46
CA GLU A 6 15.40 14.75 19.41
C GLU A 6 16.21 15.70 18.53
N LYS A 7 17.25 16.35 19.13
CA LYS A 7 18.08 17.31 18.40
C LYS A 7 18.61 16.68 17.12
N LYS A 8 18.46 17.37 16.02
CA LYS A 8 18.97 16.97 14.68
C LYS A 8 20.49 16.84 14.70
N LEU A 9 21.01 15.93 13.90
CA LEU A 9 22.42 15.59 13.82
C LEU A 9 23.08 16.27 12.62
N ILE A 10 24.08 17.10 12.88
CA ILE A 10 24.89 17.77 11.85
C ILE A 10 26.27 17.12 11.80
N LEU A 11 26.68 16.67 10.60
CA LEU A 11 28.05 16.21 10.36
C LEU A 11 28.94 17.39 9.99
N LEU A 12 29.98 17.63 10.80
CA LEU A 12 30.99 18.65 10.56
C LEU A 12 32.22 18.00 9.91
N VAL A 13 32.60 18.48 8.75
CA VAL A 13 33.75 17.96 8.00
C VAL A 13 34.70 19.09 7.68
N ASP A 14 35.89 19.09 8.28
CA ASP A 14 36.97 20.07 8.07
C ASP A 14 38.29 19.41 8.51
N ASP A 15 39.38 19.67 7.86
CA ASP A 15 40.69 19.12 8.25
C ASP A 15 41.36 19.96 9.36
N ALA A 16 40.93 21.21 9.56
CA ALA A 16 41.43 22.11 10.60
C ALA A 16 40.62 21.98 11.89
N PRO A 17 41.21 21.51 13.00
CA PRO A 17 40.50 21.35 14.28
C PRO A 17 39.89 22.64 14.80
N GLU A 18 40.49 23.78 14.52
CA GLU A 18 40.03 25.13 14.96
C GLU A 18 38.67 25.43 14.31
N ASN A 19 38.49 25.14 13.02
CA ASN A 19 37.22 25.34 12.29
C ASN A 19 36.12 24.44 12.86
N ILE A 20 36.43 23.17 13.11
CA ILE A 20 35.52 22.22 13.74
C ILE A 20 35.08 22.74 15.13
N GLN A 21 36.01 23.21 15.97
CA GLN A 21 35.70 23.69 17.28
C GLN A 21 34.77 24.91 17.25
N VAL A 22 35.03 25.86 16.33
CA VAL A 22 34.16 27.03 16.12
C VAL A 22 32.77 26.60 15.66
N ALA A 23 32.67 25.81 14.61
CA ALA A 23 31.38 25.34 14.11
C ALA A 23 30.60 24.53 15.17
N HIS A 24 31.28 23.62 15.88
CA HIS A 24 30.68 22.88 16.99
C HIS A 24 30.17 23.84 18.10
N SER A 25 30.94 24.83 18.49
CA SER A 25 30.53 25.77 19.55
C SER A 25 29.25 26.54 19.16
N ILE A 26 29.11 26.89 17.88
CA ILE A 26 27.93 27.58 17.35
C ILE A 26 26.69 26.64 17.38
N LEU A 27 26.86 25.38 17.03
CA LEU A 27 25.74 24.46 16.79
C LEU A 27 25.29 23.67 18.04
N LYS A 28 26.18 23.39 19.00
CA LYS A 28 25.93 22.46 20.13
C LYS A 28 24.72 22.78 21.01
N GLN A 29 24.25 24.01 21.03
CA GLN A 29 23.05 24.36 21.78
C GLN A 29 21.78 23.82 21.14
N ASN A 30 21.69 23.85 19.80
CA ASN A 30 20.50 23.53 19.06
C ASN A 30 20.55 22.13 18.38
N TYR A 31 21.75 21.62 18.11
CA TYR A 31 22.00 20.42 17.33
C TYR A 31 22.93 19.43 18.02
N LYS A 32 22.81 18.15 17.71
CA LYS A 32 23.88 17.17 17.92
C LYS A 32 24.90 17.31 16.79
N THR A 33 26.17 17.11 17.08
CA THR A 33 27.23 17.19 16.06
C THR A 33 28.02 15.90 16.03
N ARG A 34 28.40 15.49 14.81
CA ARG A 34 29.36 14.43 14.54
C ARG A 34 30.51 15.05 13.74
N ILE A 35 31.73 14.55 13.92
CA ILE A 35 32.92 15.18 13.36
C ILE A 35 33.65 14.19 12.45
N ALA A 36 34.11 14.70 11.31
CA ALA A 36 35.04 14.03 10.41
C ALA A 36 36.17 14.98 10.03
N THR A 37 37.42 14.52 10.08
CA THR A 37 38.61 15.35 9.83
C THR A 37 39.21 15.08 8.44
N SER A 38 38.48 14.43 7.54
CA SER A 38 38.87 14.22 6.14
C SER A 38 37.66 13.74 5.32
N GLY A 39 37.75 13.86 4.00
CA GLY A 39 36.70 13.37 3.09
C GLY A 39 36.42 11.87 3.22
N ALA A 40 37.45 11.04 3.38
CA ALA A 40 37.27 9.59 3.58
C ALA A 40 36.48 9.29 4.86
N LYS A 41 36.84 9.93 5.98
CA LYS A 41 36.10 9.80 7.25
C LYS A 41 34.66 10.33 7.14
N ALA A 42 34.42 11.37 6.37
CA ALA A 42 33.08 11.89 6.14
C ALA A 42 32.17 10.81 5.49
N LEU A 43 32.67 10.12 4.45
CA LEU A 43 31.94 9.04 3.79
C LEU A 43 31.70 7.80 4.69
N GLU A 44 32.57 7.56 5.67
CA GLU A 44 32.34 6.53 6.69
C GLU A 44 31.30 6.98 7.71
N GLN A 45 31.46 8.20 8.25
CA GLN A 45 30.62 8.73 9.31
C GLN A 45 29.18 8.97 8.88
N VAL A 46 28.92 9.23 7.60
CA VAL A 46 27.57 9.43 7.09
C VAL A 46 26.74 8.14 7.12
N LYS A 47 27.39 6.97 7.04
CA LYS A 47 26.75 5.66 7.09
C LYS A 47 26.47 5.14 8.50
N VAL A 48 27.04 5.78 9.52
CA VAL A 48 26.79 5.40 10.92
C VAL A 48 25.41 5.88 11.36
N SER A 49 24.61 4.98 11.91
CA SER A 49 23.27 5.33 12.44
C SER A 49 23.36 6.15 13.73
N PRO A 50 22.50 7.16 13.93
CA PRO A 50 21.58 7.76 12.94
C PRO A 50 22.32 8.51 11.83
N THR A 51 21.78 8.52 10.62
CA THR A 51 22.33 9.32 9.50
C THR A 51 22.21 10.81 9.80
N PRO A 52 23.18 11.65 9.37
CA PRO A 52 23.11 13.09 9.58
C PRO A 52 21.91 13.74 8.88
N ASP A 53 21.36 14.76 9.52
CA ASP A 53 20.29 15.57 8.93
C ASP A 53 20.83 16.63 7.96
N LEU A 54 22.10 17.03 8.13
CA LEU A 54 22.80 18.00 7.28
C LEU A 54 24.31 17.78 7.42
N ILE A 55 25.07 18.12 6.38
CA ILE A 55 26.52 18.08 6.37
C ILE A 55 27.05 19.48 6.13
N LEU A 56 27.92 19.96 7.01
CA LEU A 56 28.79 21.11 6.78
C LEU A 56 30.14 20.57 6.32
N LEU A 57 30.56 20.91 5.10
CA LEU A 57 31.69 20.27 4.41
C LEU A 57 32.69 21.30 3.93
N ASP A 58 33.91 21.23 4.43
CA ASP A 58 34.99 22.06 3.88
C ASP A 58 35.29 21.67 2.45
N VAL A 59 35.49 22.68 1.61
CA VAL A 59 35.89 22.49 0.21
C VAL A 59 37.34 22.06 0.11
N MET A 60 38.25 22.71 0.87
CA MET A 60 39.68 22.54 0.74
C MET A 60 40.24 21.57 1.78
N MET A 61 40.30 20.29 1.43
CA MET A 61 40.85 19.26 2.31
C MET A 61 41.94 18.46 1.60
N PRO A 62 42.98 17.98 2.33
CA PRO A 62 44.03 17.14 1.74
C PRO A 62 43.49 15.80 1.24
N GLY A 63 43.94 15.37 0.08
CA GLY A 63 43.59 14.10 -0.54
C GLY A 63 42.27 14.16 -1.28
N MET A 64 41.16 13.96 -0.59
CA MET A 64 39.79 14.05 -1.16
C MET A 64 39.18 15.40 -0.79
N ASP A 65 38.96 16.26 -1.79
CA ASP A 65 38.34 17.56 -1.59
C ASP A 65 36.84 17.48 -1.32
N GLY A 66 36.24 18.60 -0.88
CA GLY A 66 34.82 18.64 -0.57
C GLY A 66 33.92 18.41 -1.78
N TYR A 67 34.32 18.79 -2.97
CA TYR A 67 33.55 18.56 -4.20
C TYR A 67 33.44 17.08 -4.53
N GLU A 68 34.57 16.35 -4.40
CA GLU A 68 34.57 14.89 -4.61
C GLU A 68 33.71 14.17 -3.55
N VAL A 69 33.80 14.59 -2.27
CA VAL A 69 32.93 14.04 -1.20
C VAL A 69 31.46 14.27 -1.54
N CYS A 70 31.08 15.50 -1.91
CA CYS A 70 29.70 15.84 -2.27
C CYS A 70 29.21 15.01 -3.44
N THR A 71 29.98 14.89 -4.51
CA THR A 71 29.65 14.07 -5.69
C THR A 71 29.36 12.62 -5.30
N ARG A 72 30.21 12.01 -4.46
CA ARG A 72 30.03 10.63 -3.98
C ARG A 72 28.78 10.48 -3.10
N LEU A 73 28.51 11.46 -2.22
CA LEU A 73 27.30 11.48 -1.39
C LEU A 73 26.02 11.57 -2.24
N LYS A 74 26.05 12.39 -3.29
CA LYS A 74 24.90 12.59 -4.20
C LYS A 74 24.67 11.43 -5.16
N ALA A 75 25.71 10.63 -5.44
CA ALA A 75 25.60 9.42 -6.24
C ALA A 75 25.04 8.20 -5.47
N ASP A 76 25.08 8.20 -4.12
CA ASP A 76 24.57 7.11 -3.29
C ASP A 76 23.11 7.38 -2.90
N PRO A 77 22.13 6.51 -3.27
CA PRO A 77 20.71 6.70 -2.95
C PRO A 77 20.41 6.86 -1.46
N VAL A 78 21.26 6.30 -0.57
CA VAL A 78 21.09 6.39 0.89
C VAL A 78 21.43 7.79 1.41
N THR A 79 22.37 8.47 0.78
CA THR A 79 22.91 9.75 1.25
C THR A 79 22.57 10.94 0.35
N SER A 80 22.04 10.70 -0.85
CA SER A 80 21.74 11.73 -1.87
C SER A 80 20.81 12.84 -1.35
N ASP A 81 19.85 12.49 -0.49
CA ASP A 81 18.88 13.43 0.09
C ASP A 81 19.43 14.29 1.25
N ILE A 82 20.66 13.99 1.74
CA ILE A 82 21.25 14.77 2.82
C ILE A 82 21.73 16.11 2.26
N PRO A 83 21.25 17.25 2.77
CA PRO A 83 21.74 18.56 2.34
C PRO A 83 23.20 18.74 2.72
N VAL A 84 24.00 19.22 1.77
CA VAL A 84 25.40 19.56 1.94
C VAL A 84 25.56 21.07 1.80
N ILE A 85 26.10 21.72 2.81
CA ILE A 85 26.49 23.14 2.80
C ILE A 85 28.01 23.20 2.78
N PHE A 86 28.57 23.84 1.78
CA PHE A 86 30.02 24.03 1.73
C PHE A 86 30.50 25.10 2.70
N LEU A 87 31.66 24.83 3.31
CA LEU A 87 32.45 25.81 4.08
C LEU A 87 33.61 26.27 3.20
N THR A 88 33.70 27.53 2.85
CA THR A 88 34.70 28.03 1.90
C THR A 88 35.38 29.32 2.35
N ALA A 89 36.67 29.44 2.08
CA ALA A 89 37.39 30.69 2.15
C ALA A 89 37.37 31.47 0.83
N LYS A 90 36.91 30.82 -0.26
CA LYS A 90 36.87 31.39 -1.61
C LYS A 90 35.64 32.23 -1.84
N THR A 91 35.81 33.35 -2.48
CA THR A 91 34.76 34.34 -2.77
C THR A 91 34.52 34.50 -4.28
N GLU A 92 35.14 33.64 -5.12
CA GLU A 92 34.98 33.71 -6.57
C GLU A 92 33.68 33.01 -7.00
N VAL A 93 32.93 33.63 -7.91
CA VAL A 93 31.62 33.16 -8.41
C VAL A 93 31.75 31.78 -9.10
N GLU A 94 32.89 31.48 -9.71
CA GLU A 94 33.16 30.20 -10.36
C GLU A 94 33.17 29.02 -9.38
N ASP A 95 33.72 29.21 -8.17
CA ASP A 95 33.74 28.17 -7.13
C ASP A 95 32.33 27.90 -6.55
N GLU A 96 31.50 28.92 -6.43
CA GLU A 96 30.11 28.77 -5.99
C GLU A 96 29.28 28.01 -7.03
N THR A 97 29.42 28.34 -8.31
CA THR A 97 28.73 27.66 -9.41
C THR A 97 29.07 26.16 -9.43
N ARG A 98 30.35 25.82 -9.30
CA ARG A 98 30.81 24.42 -9.21
C ARG A 98 30.20 23.68 -8.02
N GLY A 99 30.05 24.37 -6.88
CA GLY A 99 29.44 23.79 -5.68
C GLY A 99 27.99 23.36 -5.90
N PHE A 100 27.19 24.16 -6.58
CA PHE A 100 25.82 23.81 -6.91
C PHE A 100 25.73 22.71 -7.98
N GLU A 101 26.63 22.69 -8.97
CA GLU A 101 26.68 21.63 -9.99
C GLU A 101 26.92 20.24 -9.39
N VAL A 102 27.72 20.09 -8.33
CA VAL A 102 27.94 18.82 -7.66
C VAL A 102 26.84 18.46 -6.65
N GLY A 103 25.81 19.32 -6.52
CA GLY A 103 24.61 19.02 -5.75
C GLY A 103 24.61 19.56 -4.31
N ALA A 104 25.50 20.48 -3.96
CA ALA A 104 25.37 21.21 -2.69
C ALA A 104 24.14 22.13 -2.73
N VAL A 105 23.59 22.42 -1.55
CA VAL A 105 22.37 23.25 -1.42
C VAL A 105 22.68 24.68 -1.03
N ASP A 106 23.88 24.94 -0.49
CA ASP A 106 24.29 26.26 -0.02
C ASP A 106 25.80 26.28 0.28
N TYR A 107 26.32 27.46 0.65
CA TYR A 107 27.69 27.65 1.12
C TYR A 107 27.77 28.65 2.28
N ILE A 108 28.80 28.56 3.10
CA ILE A 108 29.10 29.46 4.22
C ILE A 108 30.55 29.91 4.13
N HIS A 109 30.76 31.22 4.10
CA HIS A 109 32.12 31.80 4.05
C HIS A 109 32.82 31.73 5.41
N LYS A 110 34.10 31.39 5.36
CA LYS A 110 35.01 31.58 6.49
C LYS A 110 35.56 33.00 6.48
N PRO A 111 35.69 33.70 7.63
CA PRO A 111 35.42 33.23 9.00
C PRO A 111 33.91 33.16 9.32
N PHE A 112 33.54 32.17 10.15
CA PHE A 112 32.14 31.87 10.45
C PHE A 112 31.44 33.00 11.21
N SER A 113 30.32 33.45 10.68
CA SER A 113 29.38 34.31 11.40
C SER A 113 28.31 33.43 12.08
N PRO A 114 28.24 33.37 13.43
CA PRO A 114 27.30 32.48 14.12
C PRO A 114 25.85 32.65 13.68
N PRO A 115 25.28 33.86 13.51
CA PRO A 115 23.92 34.01 13.01
C PRO A 115 23.71 33.45 11.62
N VAL A 116 24.71 33.58 10.72
CA VAL A 116 24.63 33.06 9.34
C VAL A 116 24.66 31.55 9.34
N VAL A 117 25.57 30.92 10.08
CA VAL A 117 25.67 29.48 10.22
C VAL A 117 24.34 28.90 10.73
N LEU A 118 23.82 29.44 11.84
CA LEU A 118 22.56 28.97 12.42
C LEU A 118 21.36 29.13 11.47
N ALA A 119 21.25 30.29 10.81
CA ALA A 119 20.16 30.55 9.88
C ALA A 119 20.18 29.59 8.70
N ARG A 120 21.34 29.36 8.05
CA ARG A 120 21.46 28.44 6.89
C ARG A 120 21.22 26.99 7.28
N VAL A 121 21.81 26.53 8.40
CA VAL A 121 21.57 25.17 8.91
C VAL A 121 20.09 24.97 9.23
N LEU A 122 19.46 25.91 9.93
CA LEU A 122 18.04 25.83 10.25
C LEU A 122 17.17 25.73 8.99
N THR A 123 17.42 26.60 8.01
CA THR A 123 16.66 26.62 6.75
C THR A 123 16.72 25.28 6.04
N HIS A 124 17.92 24.69 5.87
CA HIS A 124 18.07 23.45 5.12
C HIS A 124 17.63 22.22 5.91
N VAL A 125 17.76 22.21 7.23
CA VAL A 125 17.18 21.16 8.09
C VAL A 125 15.65 21.17 8.00
N MET A 126 15.03 22.36 8.14
CA MET A 126 13.56 22.49 8.02
C MET A 126 13.06 22.11 6.62
N LEU A 127 13.77 22.51 5.57
CA LEU A 127 13.41 22.15 4.20
C LEU A 127 13.46 20.63 3.96
N ARG A 128 14.50 19.96 4.46
CA ARG A 128 14.61 18.50 4.39
C ARG A 128 13.47 17.84 5.16
N GLU A 129 13.20 18.28 6.36
CA GLU A 129 12.11 17.75 7.18
C GLU A 129 10.74 17.91 6.51
N ALA A 130 10.46 19.08 5.95
CA ALA A 130 9.22 19.32 5.20
C ALA A 130 9.08 18.39 3.98
N ARG A 131 10.19 18.18 3.22
CA ARG A 131 10.20 17.23 2.10
C ARG A 131 9.96 15.78 2.55
N GLN A 132 10.59 15.36 3.64
CA GLN A 132 10.41 14.01 4.19
C GLN A 132 8.99 13.78 4.70
N ASN A 133 8.40 14.76 5.37
CA ASN A 133 7.02 14.70 5.85
C ASN A 133 6.04 14.62 4.66
N LEU A 134 6.19 15.48 3.65
CA LEU A 134 5.37 15.43 2.44
C LEU A 134 5.48 14.08 1.71
N ALA A 135 6.70 13.54 1.60
CA ALA A 135 6.91 12.24 0.97
C ALA A 135 6.29 11.08 1.80
N ARG A 136 6.26 11.22 3.14
CA ARG A 136 5.59 10.26 4.04
C ARG A 136 4.08 10.35 3.90
N GLU A 137 3.52 11.55 3.94
CA GLU A 137 2.09 11.78 3.76
C GLU A 137 1.61 11.28 2.41
N LYS A 138 2.34 11.61 1.33
CA LYS A 138 2.01 11.10 0.00
C LYS A 138 1.99 9.56 -0.04
N ARG A 139 3.01 8.90 0.52
CA ARG A 139 3.05 7.43 0.57
C ARG A 139 1.87 6.86 1.36
N MET A 140 1.51 7.48 2.48
CA MET A 140 0.36 7.05 3.29
C MET A 140 -0.95 7.18 2.51
N VAL A 141 -1.16 8.30 1.81
CA VAL A 141 -2.34 8.50 0.95
C VAL A 141 -2.37 7.47 -0.19
N ASP A 142 -1.23 7.24 -0.85
CA ASP A 142 -1.13 6.24 -1.91
C ASP A 142 -1.49 4.83 -1.39
N GLN A 143 -0.96 4.43 -0.24
CA GLN A 143 -1.29 3.14 0.39
C GLN A 143 -2.77 3.02 0.77
N LEU A 144 -3.38 4.08 1.30
CA LEU A 144 -4.82 4.08 1.61
C LEU A 144 -5.66 3.91 0.35
N LEU A 145 -5.33 4.61 -0.73
CA LEU A 145 -6.02 4.47 -2.01
C LEU A 145 -5.86 3.06 -2.60
N ASP A 146 -4.65 2.50 -2.57
CA ASP A 146 -4.35 1.15 -3.08
C ASP A 146 -5.07 0.04 -2.27
N ASN A 147 -5.34 0.29 -0.98
CA ASN A 147 -6.12 -0.62 -0.14
C ASN A 147 -7.64 -0.52 -0.37
N MET A 148 -8.12 0.60 -0.92
CA MET A 148 -9.55 0.85 -1.11
C MET A 148 -10.05 0.62 -2.54
N LEU A 149 -9.16 0.76 -3.52
CA LEU A 149 -9.51 0.76 -4.94
C LEU A 149 -8.52 -0.11 -5.74
N PRO A 150 -8.96 -0.73 -6.84
CA PRO A 150 -8.07 -1.44 -7.75
C PRO A 150 -6.98 -0.52 -8.33
N ALA A 151 -5.77 -1.07 -8.52
CA ALA A 151 -4.61 -0.28 -8.97
C ALA A 151 -4.86 0.47 -10.29
N ALA A 152 -5.56 -0.14 -11.25
CA ALA A 152 -5.93 0.52 -12.50
C ALA A 152 -6.86 1.73 -12.27
N ALA A 153 -7.83 1.60 -11.36
CA ALA A 153 -8.75 2.68 -10.99
C ALA A 153 -8.02 3.81 -10.26
N VAL A 154 -7.07 3.48 -9.37
CA VAL A 154 -6.21 4.47 -8.69
C VAL A 154 -5.35 5.23 -9.70
N ALA A 155 -4.75 4.56 -10.67
CA ALA A 155 -3.93 5.19 -11.71
C ALA A 155 -4.76 6.16 -12.57
N GLU A 156 -5.96 5.75 -13.01
CA GLU A 156 -6.87 6.60 -13.77
C GLU A 156 -7.34 7.81 -12.92
N LEU A 157 -7.73 7.57 -11.66
CA LEU A 157 -8.16 8.63 -10.74
C LEU A 157 -7.08 9.68 -10.52
N LYS A 158 -5.82 9.25 -10.32
CA LYS A 158 -4.67 10.16 -10.13
C LYS A 158 -4.37 11.01 -11.37
N THR A 159 -4.61 10.48 -12.56
CA THR A 159 -4.27 11.17 -13.83
C THR A 159 -5.40 12.04 -14.34
N THR A 160 -6.65 11.60 -14.22
CA THR A 160 -7.82 12.25 -14.84
C THR A 160 -8.80 12.88 -13.86
N GLY A 161 -8.66 12.56 -12.56
CA GLY A 161 -9.61 12.95 -11.51
C GLY A 161 -10.92 12.16 -11.55
N LYS A 162 -11.06 11.16 -12.41
CA LYS A 162 -12.27 10.34 -12.61
C LYS A 162 -11.89 8.91 -12.94
N VAL A 163 -12.82 7.98 -12.73
CA VAL A 163 -12.71 6.60 -13.20
C VAL A 163 -13.87 6.31 -14.13
N THR A 164 -13.56 5.91 -15.34
CA THR A 164 -14.56 5.63 -16.38
C THR A 164 -15.16 4.24 -16.14
N PRO A 165 -16.50 4.11 -16.02
CA PRO A 165 -17.13 2.81 -15.95
C PRO A 165 -16.80 1.95 -17.18
N GLN A 166 -16.45 0.69 -16.96
CA GLN A 166 -16.07 -0.24 -18.02
C GLN A 166 -16.99 -1.46 -18.02
N ARG A 167 -17.21 -2.04 -19.19
CA ARG A 167 -17.92 -3.30 -19.37
C ARG A 167 -16.94 -4.43 -19.64
N PHE A 168 -17.11 -5.52 -18.90
CA PHE A 168 -16.32 -6.73 -19.01
C PHE A 168 -17.25 -7.89 -19.42
N GLU A 169 -16.90 -8.61 -20.47
CA GLU A 169 -17.83 -9.58 -21.08
C GLU A 169 -17.79 -10.96 -20.41
N ARG A 170 -16.68 -11.34 -19.76
CA ARG A 170 -16.49 -12.68 -19.22
C ARG A 170 -15.89 -12.62 -17.81
N VAL A 171 -16.75 -12.36 -16.83
CA VAL A 171 -16.37 -12.30 -15.41
C VAL A 171 -17.16 -13.35 -14.64
N ALA A 172 -16.47 -14.15 -13.82
CA ALA A 172 -17.13 -15.01 -12.86
C ALA A 172 -17.34 -14.23 -11.56
N VAL A 173 -18.57 -14.21 -11.08
CA VAL A 173 -18.98 -13.55 -9.83
C VAL A 173 -19.24 -14.63 -8.80
N LEU A 174 -18.60 -14.50 -7.63
CA LEU A 174 -18.86 -15.29 -6.43
C LEU A 174 -19.63 -14.43 -5.43
N PHE A 175 -20.80 -14.90 -5.03
CA PHE A 175 -21.54 -14.37 -3.88
C PHE A 175 -21.57 -15.46 -2.82
N LEU A 176 -21.19 -15.11 -1.60
CA LEU A 176 -21.10 -16.04 -0.48
C LEU A 176 -21.76 -15.41 0.74
N ASP A 177 -22.48 -16.20 1.55
CA ASP A 177 -23.18 -15.74 2.74
C ASP A 177 -23.07 -16.79 3.86
N LEU A 178 -23.18 -16.35 5.12
CA LEU A 178 -23.05 -17.21 6.28
C LEU A 178 -24.41 -17.77 6.72
N THR A 179 -24.44 -19.06 7.00
CA THR A 179 -25.64 -19.69 7.54
C THR A 179 -25.79 -19.38 9.02
N GLY A 180 -26.92 -18.77 9.42
CA GLY A 180 -27.26 -18.56 10.83
C GLY A 180 -26.56 -17.37 11.50
N PHE A 181 -25.91 -16.49 10.74
CA PHE A 181 -25.19 -15.34 11.30
C PHE A 181 -26.10 -14.39 12.12
N THR A 182 -27.31 -14.10 11.65
CA THR A 182 -28.29 -13.27 12.40
C THR A 182 -28.53 -13.83 13.79
N SER A 183 -28.79 -15.14 13.90
CA SER A 183 -29.03 -15.79 15.20
C SER A 183 -27.76 -15.79 16.07
N TYR A 184 -26.59 -15.83 15.48
CA TYR A 184 -25.32 -15.70 16.20
C TYR A 184 -25.15 -14.29 16.78
N CYS A 185 -25.48 -13.24 16.03
CA CYS A 185 -25.45 -11.86 16.52
C CYS A 185 -26.40 -11.62 17.72
N ASP A 186 -27.57 -12.27 17.74
CA ASP A 186 -28.52 -12.14 18.83
C ASP A 186 -28.05 -12.80 20.15
N GLN A 187 -27.07 -13.70 20.08
CA GLN A 187 -26.60 -14.52 21.22
C GLN A 187 -25.22 -14.12 21.74
N HIS A 188 -24.49 -13.27 21.03
CA HIS A 188 -23.09 -12.93 21.33
C HIS A 188 -22.90 -11.42 21.49
N SER A 189 -21.84 -11.03 22.18
CA SER A 189 -21.48 -9.64 22.35
C SER A 189 -21.00 -9.02 20.99
N PRO A 190 -21.15 -7.71 20.80
CA PRO A 190 -20.65 -7.04 19.60
C PRO A 190 -19.16 -7.29 19.34
N GLU A 191 -18.34 -7.41 20.37
CA GLU A 191 -16.91 -7.67 20.27
C GLU A 191 -16.61 -9.07 19.74
N GLU A 192 -17.35 -10.09 20.23
CA GLU A 192 -17.24 -11.47 19.75
C GLU A 192 -17.68 -11.60 18.29
N VAL A 193 -18.78 -10.93 17.93
CA VAL A 193 -19.30 -10.92 16.56
C VAL A 193 -18.30 -10.29 15.59
N ILE A 194 -17.76 -9.11 15.93
CA ILE A 194 -16.80 -8.40 15.05
C ILE A 194 -15.49 -9.18 14.95
N THR A 195 -15.00 -9.77 16.02
CA THR A 195 -13.77 -10.58 16.01
C THR A 195 -13.96 -11.82 15.15
N GLY A 196 -15.04 -12.58 15.36
CA GLY A 196 -15.31 -13.79 14.57
C GLY A 196 -15.53 -13.51 13.07
N LEU A 197 -16.21 -12.40 12.76
CA LEU A 197 -16.41 -11.95 11.38
C LEU A 197 -15.08 -11.49 10.74
N GLY A 198 -14.21 -10.83 11.52
CA GLY A 198 -12.87 -10.43 11.09
C GLY A 198 -12.01 -11.63 10.70
N ASP A 199 -11.97 -12.67 11.51
CA ASP A 199 -11.22 -13.90 11.24
C ASP A 199 -11.74 -14.60 9.97
N LEU A 200 -13.05 -14.62 9.76
CA LEU A 200 -13.65 -15.18 8.55
C LEU A 200 -13.29 -14.36 7.31
N PHE A 201 -13.34 -13.04 7.37
CA PHE A 201 -12.99 -12.21 6.22
C PHE A 201 -11.51 -12.30 5.86
N ILE A 202 -10.61 -12.45 6.83
CA ILE A 202 -9.20 -12.74 6.58
C ILE A 202 -9.07 -14.05 5.78
N LEU A 203 -9.73 -15.13 6.22
CA LEU A 203 -9.76 -16.39 5.48
C LEU A 203 -10.29 -16.21 4.05
N PHE A 204 -11.40 -15.46 3.88
CA PHE A 204 -12.00 -15.24 2.56
C PHE A 204 -11.07 -14.51 1.62
N GLU A 205 -10.40 -13.47 2.11
CA GLU A 205 -9.41 -12.69 1.35
C GLU A 205 -8.18 -13.52 0.98
N GLU A 206 -7.68 -14.35 1.89
CA GLU A 206 -6.56 -15.27 1.61
C GLU A 206 -6.92 -16.31 0.56
N CYS A 207 -8.12 -16.91 0.64
CA CYS A 207 -8.62 -17.84 -0.37
C CYS A 207 -8.82 -17.13 -1.71
N ALA A 208 -9.44 -15.97 -1.73
CA ALA A 208 -9.62 -15.18 -2.94
C ALA A 208 -8.28 -14.90 -3.63
N LYS A 209 -7.29 -14.42 -2.89
CA LYS A 209 -5.94 -14.17 -3.41
C LYS A 209 -5.27 -15.43 -3.95
N ARG A 210 -5.40 -16.57 -3.26
CA ARG A 210 -4.81 -17.86 -3.67
C ARG A 210 -5.38 -18.36 -5.01
N HIS A 211 -6.66 -18.12 -5.26
CA HIS A 211 -7.35 -18.53 -6.50
C HIS A 211 -7.42 -17.44 -7.57
N GLY A 212 -6.76 -16.29 -7.36
CA GLY A 212 -6.76 -15.18 -8.32
C GLY A 212 -8.12 -14.50 -8.46
N LEU A 213 -8.86 -14.37 -7.34
CA LEU A 213 -10.08 -13.58 -7.27
C LEU A 213 -9.79 -12.20 -6.70
N GLU A 214 -10.53 -11.23 -7.19
CA GLU A 214 -10.58 -9.89 -6.63
C GLU A 214 -11.77 -9.75 -5.67
N LYS A 215 -11.51 -9.36 -4.42
CA LYS A 215 -12.57 -8.95 -3.49
C LYS A 215 -13.18 -7.63 -3.98
N ILE A 216 -14.49 -7.59 -4.13
CA ILE A 216 -15.23 -6.36 -4.46
C ILE A 216 -15.68 -5.66 -3.19
N LYS A 217 -16.44 -6.35 -2.33
CA LYS A 217 -16.94 -5.81 -1.07
C LYS A 217 -17.48 -6.90 -0.15
N THR A 218 -17.74 -6.50 1.09
CA THR A 218 -18.58 -7.24 2.03
C THR A 218 -19.92 -6.54 2.18
N LEU A 219 -20.98 -7.28 2.41
CA LEU A 219 -22.36 -6.81 2.59
C LEU A 219 -22.94 -7.48 3.84
N GLY A 220 -22.69 -6.88 5.02
CA GLY A 220 -22.96 -7.57 6.29
C GLY A 220 -22.02 -8.77 6.44
N ASP A 221 -22.58 -9.96 6.52
CA ASP A 221 -21.88 -11.25 6.54
C ASP A 221 -21.63 -11.86 5.16
N ALA A 222 -22.16 -11.24 4.10
CA ALA A 222 -21.93 -11.69 2.73
C ALA A 222 -20.62 -11.15 2.15
N PHE A 223 -20.02 -11.96 1.27
CA PHE A 223 -18.77 -11.65 0.57
C PHE A 223 -18.99 -11.72 -0.94
N LEU A 224 -18.57 -10.66 -1.63
CA LEU A 224 -18.62 -10.53 -3.09
C LEU A 224 -17.22 -10.46 -3.66
N ALA A 225 -16.89 -11.40 -4.54
CA ALA A 225 -15.61 -11.45 -5.23
C ALA A 225 -15.80 -11.80 -6.72
N THR A 226 -14.79 -11.52 -7.53
CA THR A 226 -14.80 -11.81 -8.97
C THR A 226 -13.51 -12.49 -9.41
N ALA A 227 -13.57 -13.17 -10.54
CA ALA A 227 -12.39 -13.60 -11.28
C ALA A 227 -12.50 -13.19 -12.75
N GLY A 228 -11.38 -12.69 -13.31
CA GLY A 228 -11.34 -12.22 -14.70
C GLY A 228 -11.88 -10.80 -14.89
N LEU A 229 -11.97 -10.01 -13.83
CA LEU A 229 -12.37 -8.61 -13.88
C LEU A 229 -11.16 -7.69 -14.06
N LEU A 230 -10.22 -7.73 -13.13
CA LEU A 230 -9.05 -6.85 -13.11
C LEU A 230 -7.84 -7.56 -13.69
N GLU A 231 -7.67 -8.84 -13.38
CA GLU A 231 -6.60 -9.68 -13.88
C GLU A 231 -7.15 -10.72 -14.87
N PRO A 232 -6.48 -10.95 -16.02
CA PRO A 232 -6.88 -12.00 -16.96
C PRO A 232 -6.90 -13.36 -16.28
N ASN A 233 -8.02 -14.10 -16.43
CA ASN A 233 -8.18 -15.44 -15.90
C ASN A 233 -8.66 -16.39 -17.01
N ALA A 234 -7.92 -17.48 -17.23
CA ALA A 234 -8.23 -18.43 -18.30
C ALA A 234 -9.54 -19.19 -18.03
N ASP A 235 -9.79 -19.54 -16.77
CA ASP A 235 -11.02 -20.25 -16.33
C ASP A 235 -11.59 -19.61 -15.05
N PRO A 236 -12.23 -18.43 -15.19
CA PRO A 236 -12.70 -17.68 -14.05
C PRO A 236 -13.79 -18.41 -13.24
N LEU A 237 -14.64 -19.20 -13.90
CA LEU A 237 -15.67 -19.97 -13.21
C LEU A 237 -15.07 -21.05 -12.30
N ARG A 238 -14.10 -21.80 -12.78
CA ARG A 238 -13.41 -22.81 -11.98
C ARG A 238 -12.67 -22.18 -10.79
N SER A 239 -12.05 -21.01 -10.98
CA SER A 239 -11.39 -20.27 -9.93
C SER A 239 -12.33 -19.90 -8.78
N VAL A 240 -13.51 -19.34 -9.08
CA VAL A 240 -14.49 -18.97 -8.04
C VAL A 240 -15.09 -20.20 -7.35
N ILE A 241 -15.33 -21.30 -8.07
CA ILE A 241 -15.84 -22.53 -7.46
C ILE A 241 -14.83 -23.10 -6.46
N ARG A 242 -13.56 -23.23 -6.85
CA ARG A 242 -12.49 -23.72 -5.96
C ARG A 242 -12.30 -22.82 -4.75
N CYS A 243 -12.30 -21.50 -4.96
CA CYS A 243 -12.23 -20.54 -3.87
C CYS A 243 -13.38 -20.73 -2.87
N ALA A 244 -14.62 -20.84 -3.33
CA ALA A 244 -15.78 -21.05 -2.49
C ALA A 244 -15.71 -22.36 -1.69
N MET A 245 -15.18 -23.43 -2.28
CA MET A 245 -14.98 -24.72 -1.61
C MET A 245 -13.92 -24.62 -0.51
N ASP A 246 -12.76 -24.00 -0.79
CA ASP A 246 -11.71 -23.79 0.21
C ASP A 246 -12.20 -22.90 1.37
N ILE A 247 -12.97 -21.86 1.04
CA ILE A 247 -13.63 -21.01 2.05
C ILE A 247 -14.57 -21.86 2.91
N GLY A 248 -15.40 -22.70 2.31
CA GLY A 248 -16.34 -23.56 3.02
C GLY A 248 -15.64 -24.55 3.95
N GLU A 249 -14.50 -25.11 3.54
CA GLU A 249 -13.69 -25.98 4.40
C GLU A 249 -13.02 -25.20 5.55
N GLY A 250 -12.45 -24.04 5.25
CA GLY A 250 -11.77 -23.21 6.24
C GLY A 250 -12.72 -22.62 7.28
N ALA A 251 -13.90 -22.14 6.87
CA ALA A 251 -14.89 -21.54 7.75
C ALA A 251 -15.41 -22.51 8.84
N ARG A 252 -15.48 -23.80 8.52
CA ARG A 252 -15.85 -24.84 9.52
C ARG A 252 -14.82 -24.98 10.65
N LYS A 253 -13.60 -24.48 10.47
CA LYS A 253 -12.51 -24.55 11.46
C LYS A 253 -12.41 -23.27 12.32
N ILE A 254 -13.21 -22.24 12.01
CA ILE A 254 -13.20 -20.94 12.70
C ILE A 254 -14.44 -20.81 13.58
N GLY A 255 -14.25 -20.32 14.80
CA GLY A 255 -15.34 -20.03 15.75
C GLY A 255 -16.25 -21.23 16.01
N PRO A 256 -17.59 -21.07 15.86
CA PRO A 256 -18.55 -22.14 16.11
C PRO A 256 -18.60 -23.20 15.01
N GLY A 257 -17.74 -23.13 14.00
CA GLY A 257 -17.79 -24.00 12.83
C GLY A 257 -18.80 -23.47 11.79
N TRP A 258 -18.47 -22.33 11.21
CA TRP A 258 -19.36 -21.65 10.27
C TRP A 258 -19.64 -22.49 9.02
N GLN A 259 -20.89 -22.44 8.59
CA GLN A 259 -21.28 -22.95 7.29
C GLN A 259 -21.54 -21.79 6.35
N VAL A 260 -21.05 -21.91 5.13
CA VAL A 260 -21.25 -20.93 4.07
C VAL A 260 -22.10 -21.53 2.96
N HIS A 261 -22.93 -20.74 2.32
CA HIS A 261 -23.59 -21.10 1.07
C HIS A 261 -23.18 -20.11 0.00
N SER A 262 -22.94 -20.61 -1.20
CA SER A 262 -22.31 -19.83 -2.25
C SER A 262 -23.06 -19.95 -3.57
N GLY A 263 -23.11 -18.84 -4.32
CA GLY A 263 -23.59 -18.81 -5.69
C GLY A 263 -22.51 -18.27 -6.62
N ALA A 264 -22.29 -18.96 -7.74
CA ALA A 264 -21.35 -18.53 -8.75
C ALA A 264 -22.03 -18.41 -10.12
N HIS A 265 -21.76 -17.33 -10.84
CA HIS A 265 -22.25 -17.14 -12.20
C HIS A 265 -21.21 -16.48 -13.09
N LEU A 266 -21.20 -16.83 -14.37
CA LEU A 266 -20.28 -16.30 -15.38
C LEU A 266 -21.06 -15.47 -16.39
N GLY A 267 -20.65 -14.24 -16.63
CA GLY A 267 -21.29 -13.37 -17.61
C GLY A 267 -20.73 -11.95 -17.64
N PRO A 268 -21.37 -11.04 -18.38
CA PRO A 268 -20.93 -9.66 -18.46
C PRO A 268 -21.29 -8.88 -17.20
N VAL A 269 -20.37 -7.98 -16.80
CA VAL A 269 -20.57 -7.02 -15.73
C VAL A 269 -20.10 -5.63 -16.14
N MET A 270 -20.66 -4.58 -15.52
CA MET A 270 -20.09 -3.25 -15.53
C MET A 270 -19.35 -3.04 -14.22
N ALA A 271 -18.17 -2.43 -14.27
CA ALA A 271 -17.40 -2.06 -13.09
C ALA A 271 -17.04 -0.58 -13.12
N GLY A 272 -16.96 0.05 -11.96
CA GLY A 272 -16.61 1.44 -11.85
C GLY A 272 -16.63 1.95 -10.42
N ILE A 273 -16.41 3.26 -10.24
CA ILE A 273 -16.45 3.92 -8.95
C ILE A 273 -17.74 4.72 -8.83
N VAL A 274 -18.42 4.57 -7.70
CA VAL A 274 -19.62 5.34 -7.34
C VAL A 274 -19.36 6.15 -6.08
N GLY A 275 -20.01 7.30 -5.98
CA GLY A 275 -19.92 8.23 -4.85
C GLY A 275 -19.15 9.50 -5.20
N ARG A 276 -19.40 10.56 -4.42
CA ARG A 276 -18.68 11.84 -4.53
C ARG A 276 -17.77 12.07 -3.32
N GLU A 277 -18.25 11.73 -2.14
CA GLU A 277 -17.52 11.89 -0.87
C GLU A 277 -16.93 10.57 -0.37
N ARG A 278 -17.58 9.45 -0.68
CA ARG A 278 -17.14 8.09 -0.36
C ARG A 278 -17.06 7.28 -1.64
N PHE A 279 -15.88 7.19 -2.19
CA PHE A 279 -15.62 6.37 -3.36
C PHE A 279 -15.73 4.89 -2.99
N GLN A 280 -16.50 4.16 -3.79
CA GLN A 280 -16.62 2.71 -3.68
C GLN A 280 -16.49 2.12 -5.08
N PHE A 281 -15.50 1.26 -5.27
CA PHE A 281 -15.45 0.42 -6.47
C PHE A 281 -16.50 -0.67 -6.33
N ASP A 282 -17.30 -0.85 -7.37
CA ASP A 282 -18.38 -1.83 -7.37
C ASP A 282 -18.63 -2.38 -8.77
N ILE A 283 -19.43 -3.46 -8.83
CA ILE A 283 -19.85 -4.11 -10.06
C ILE A 283 -21.36 -4.19 -10.17
N TRP A 284 -21.85 -4.04 -11.39
CA TRP A 284 -23.29 -4.09 -11.70
C TRP A 284 -23.55 -4.98 -12.90
N GLY A 285 -24.72 -5.57 -12.93
CA GLY A 285 -25.19 -6.36 -14.03
C GLY A 285 -26.07 -7.52 -13.59
N ASP A 286 -26.72 -8.13 -14.55
CA ASP A 286 -27.56 -9.31 -14.31
C ASP A 286 -26.75 -10.47 -13.72
N THR A 287 -25.50 -10.65 -14.14
CA THR A 287 -24.54 -11.64 -13.62
C THR A 287 -24.40 -11.58 -12.11
N VAL A 288 -24.30 -10.38 -11.53
CA VAL A 288 -24.19 -10.18 -10.07
C VAL A 288 -25.48 -10.60 -9.36
N ASN A 289 -26.63 -10.20 -9.92
CA ASN A 289 -27.93 -10.54 -9.37
C ASN A 289 -28.20 -12.05 -9.41
N VAL A 290 -27.79 -12.73 -10.49
CA VAL A 290 -27.92 -14.17 -10.59
C VAL A 290 -27.04 -14.87 -9.57
N ALA A 291 -25.77 -14.48 -9.42
CA ALA A 291 -24.88 -15.07 -8.42
C ALA A 291 -25.45 -14.93 -6.99
N ALA A 292 -25.97 -13.75 -6.63
CA ALA A 292 -26.61 -13.53 -5.32
C ALA A 292 -27.82 -14.43 -5.09
N ARG A 293 -28.68 -14.62 -6.11
CA ARG A 293 -29.85 -15.51 -6.01
C ARG A 293 -29.47 -16.97 -5.93
N LEU A 294 -28.42 -17.37 -6.65
CA LEU A 294 -27.85 -18.71 -6.57
C LEU A 294 -27.34 -18.99 -5.15
N ALA A 295 -26.63 -18.03 -4.54
CA ALA A 295 -26.19 -18.15 -3.16
C ALA A 295 -27.38 -18.39 -2.23
N SER A 296 -28.44 -17.56 -2.32
CA SER A 296 -29.64 -17.71 -1.49
C SER A 296 -30.37 -19.04 -1.70
N ALA A 297 -30.23 -19.68 -2.87
CA ALA A 297 -30.85 -20.96 -3.17
C ALA A 297 -29.96 -22.17 -2.83
N ALA A 298 -28.69 -21.96 -2.54
CA ALA A 298 -27.71 -23.01 -2.26
C ALA A 298 -27.93 -23.64 -0.89
N SER A 299 -27.69 -24.94 -0.77
CA SER A 299 -27.61 -25.63 0.51
C SER A 299 -26.35 -25.21 1.27
N PRO A 300 -26.37 -25.20 2.60
CA PRO A 300 -25.17 -24.94 3.40
C PRO A 300 -24.00 -25.88 3.02
N GLY A 301 -22.83 -25.30 2.78
CA GLY A 301 -21.63 -26.05 2.39
C GLY A 301 -21.52 -26.39 0.91
N THR A 302 -22.39 -25.82 0.06
CA THR A 302 -22.36 -26.06 -1.41
C THR A 302 -22.17 -24.77 -2.19
N VAL A 303 -21.82 -24.94 -3.47
CA VAL A 303 -21.74 -23.85 -4.46
C VAL A 303 -22.81 -24.07 -5.52
N ALA A 304 -23.83 -23.21 -5.59
CA ALA A 304 -24.86 -23.28 -6.60
C ALA A 304 -24.46 -22.56 -7.88
N ILE A 305 -24.66 -23.21 -9.02
CA ILE A 305 -24.51 -22.63 -10.37
C ILE A 305 -25.71 -23.02 -11.25
N THR A 306 -25.90 -22.32 -12.35
CA THR A 306 -26.86 -22.76 -13.36
C THR A 306 -26.38 -24.04 -14.04
N GLN A 307 -27.29 -24.93 -14.38
CA GLN A 307 -26.95 -26.24 -15.01
C GLN A 307 -26.12 -26.06 -16.28
N GLU A 308 -26.37 -25.04 -17.09
CA GLU A 308 -25.64 -24.77 -18.32
C GLU A 308 -24.14 -24.52 -18.08
N LEU A 309 -23.77 -23.95 -16.93
CA LEU A 309 -22.38 -23.67 -16.56
C LEU A 309 -21.66 -24.89 -15.97
N SER A 310 -22.35 -25.99 -15.71
CA SER A 310 -21.72 -27.21 -15.15
C SER A 310 -20.95 -28.03 -16.20
N ALA A 311 -21.18 -27.77 -17.48
CA ALA A 311 -20.49 -28.48 -18.54
C ALA A 311 -18.98 -28.21 -18.53
N GLY A 312 -18.18 -29.27 -18.49
CA GLY A 312 -16.70 -29.18 -18.47
C GLY A 312 -16.08 -28.91 -17.11
N LEU A 313 -16.84 -28.98 -16.03
CA LEU A 313 -16.30 -28.93 -14.67
C LEU A 313 -15.84 -30.34 -14.23
N ASP A 314 -14.51 -30.54 -14.19
CA ASP A 314 -13.90 -31.78 -13.73
C ASP A 314 -13.40 -31.67 -12.30
N GLY A 315 -13.34 -32.81 -11.57
CA GLY A 315 -12.77 -32.89 -10.24
C GLY A 315 -13.71 -32.38 -9.13
N VAL A 316 -15.00 -32.28 -9.41
CA VAL A 316 -16.02 -31.86 -8.43
C VAL A 316 -17.24 -32.83 -8.55
N ALA A 317 -17.98 -32.98 -7.46
CA ALA A 317 -19.26 -33.69 -7.48
C ALA A 317 -20.36 -32.67 -7.81
N ILE A 318 -21.21 -33.03 -8.78
CA ILE A 318 -22.29 -32.20 -9.30
C ILE A 318 -23.63 -32.89 -8.98
N THR A 319 -24.46 -32.23 -8.18
CA THR A 319 -25.78 -32.73 -7.77
C THR A 319 -26.88 -31.85 -8.37
N PRO A 320 -27.77 -32.38 -9.23
CA PRO A 320 -28.93 -31.65 -9.73
C PRO A 320 -29.88 -31.24 -8.60
N ARG A 321 -30.28 -29.96 -8.57
CA ARG A 321 -31.23 -29.42 -7.59
C ARG A 321 -32.66 -29.26 -8.19
N GLY A 322 -32.81 -29.47 -9.49
CA GLY A 322 -34.01 -29.13 -10.21
C GLY A 322 -34.10 -27.65 -10.59
N ALA A 323 -35.30 -27.23 -11.01
CA ALA A 323 -35.53 -25.84 -11.38
C ALA A 323 -35.94 -25.03 -10.14
N VAL A 324 -35.23 -23.93 -9.91
CA VAL A 324 -35.52 -22.98 -8.82
C VAL A 324 -36.01 -21.67 -9.44
N GLU A 325 -37.07 -21.10 -8.83
CA GLU A 325 -37.61 -19.82 -9.28
C GLU A 325 -36.66 -18.69 -8.91
N LEU A 326 -35.99 -18.10 -9.89
CA LEU A 326 -35.14 -16.94 -9.70
C LEU A 326 -35.92 -15.67 -10.08
N LYS A 327 -36.14 -14.77 -9.15
CA LYS A 327 -36.90 -13.53 -9.37
C LYS A 327 -36.46 -12.81 -10.64
N GLY A 328 -37.37 -12.63 -11.59
CA GLY A 328 -37.11 -11.98 -12.90
C GLY A 328 -36.42 -12.86 -13.93
N LYS A 329 -36.20 -14.16 -13.68
CA LYS A 329 -35.61 -15.15 -14.61
C LYS A 329 -36.52 -16.34 -14.81
N GLY A 330 -37.57 -16.52 -13.98
CA GLY A 330 -38.39 -17.71 -13.96
C GLY A 330 -37.65 -18.94 -13.40
N ALA A 331 -38.16 -20.12 -13.72
CA ALA A 331 -37.59 -21.39 -13.29
C ALA A 331 -36.29 -21.70 -14.03
N VAL A 332 -35.17 -21.68 -13.31
CA VAL A 332 -33.83 -21.96 -13.85
C VAL A 332 -33.31 -23.26 -13.26
N PRO A 333 -32.85 -24.22 -14.10
CA PRO A 333 -32.23 -25.45 -13.63
C PRO A 333 -30.91 -25.16 -12.91
N LEU A 334 -30.78 -25.62 -11.65
CA LEU A 334 -29.58 -25.44 -10.81
C LEU A 334 -28.92 -26.79 -10.55
N VAL A 335 -27.60 -26.68 -10.32
CA VAL A 335 -26.79 -27.77 -9.78
C VAL A 335 -26.01 -27.23 -8.56
N GLU A 336 -25.79 -28.08 -7.58
CA GLU A 336 -24.92 -27.84 -6.43
C GLU A 336 -23.59 -28.57 -6.61
N ILE A 337 -22.53 -27.89 -6.32
CA ILE A 337 -21.18 -28.40 -6.45
C ILE A 337 -20.56 -28.57 -5.06
N THR A 338 -19.93 -29.73 -4.87
CA THR A 338 -19.18 -30.11 -3.69
C THR A 338 -17.83 -30.70 -4.09
N PRO A 339 -16.85 -30.79 -3.16
CA PRO A 339 -15.61 -31.52 -3.41
C PRO A 339 -15.92 -32.96 -3.89
N ALA A 340 -15.13 -33.46 -4.84
CA ALA A 340 -15.15 -34.88 -5.16
C ALA A 340 -14.68 -35.70 -3.95
N SER A 341 -15.34 -36.80 -3.63
CA SER A 341 -15.00 -37.71 -2.53
C SER A 341 -13.64 -38.36 -2.71
#